data_adab21abb46c7ffe457b7bdfc6cc58f2
#
_entry.id   adab21abb46c7ffe457b7bdfc6cc58f2
#
_cell.length_a   1.000
_cell.length_b   1.000
_cell.length_c   1.000
_cell.angle_alpha   90.00
_cell.angle_beta   90.00
_cell.angle_gamma   90.00
#
_symmetry.space_group_name_H-M   'P 1'
#
loop_
_entity.id
_entity.type
_entity.pdbx_description
1 polymer ?
#
loop_
_entity_poly.entity_id
_entity_poly.type
_entity_poly.pdbx_seq_one_letter_code
_entity_poly.pdbx_strand_id
1 'polypeptide(L)'
;MALTLVSILIAAISVAYCYPTAFQDLSKKNRTSIKFLAVGDWGGLPYSPYVTAVQKSTAQEMGIVAEQMGADFILALGDNFYYKGVNSVDSPRFKETFEAVFTAKSLQVPWYVIAGNHDHAGNVKAQIEYSQRSNRWKFPSYYYELNFRIPNSGKTLTIIMLDTIMLCGNSLDHVDEKPRGPLSVVDANRQLTWLEERLALSKADFLLVAGHYPVWSVSKHGPTQCLLQKLHPLLNKYKATAYLCGHDHNLQYIEESDIGYVVSGAGNFLDPDTHHWKHVPKGSVKFFTGQASTLGGFVHAEVTKNKMIVTFFQAKGTSLYRTVLSDRDLD
;
A
#
# COMPACT_ATOMS: atom_id res chain seq x y z
N MET A 1 44.75 -20.68 -47.00
CA MET A 1 44.45 -20.10 -45.67
C MET A 1 42.98 -19.69 -45.64
N ALA A 2 42.15 -20.52 -45.05
CA ALA A 2 40.74 -20.24 -44.91
C ALA A 2 40.49 -19.77 -43.46
N LEU A 3 40.01 -18.55 -43.28
CA LEU A 3 39.56 -18.04 -41.98
C LEU A 3 38.14 -18.51 -41.75
N THR A 4 37.94 -19.33 -40.73
CA THR A 4 36.63 -19.76 -40.25
C THR A 4 36.16 -18.72 -39.24
N LEU A 5 35.11 -17.96 -39.56
CA LEU A 5 34.40 -17.10 -38.61
C LEU A 5 33.51 -17.97 -37.71
N VAL A 6 33.84 -18.01 -36.43
CA VAL A 6 32.98 -18.60 -35.39
C VAL A 6 32.01 -17.52 -34.90
N SER A 7 30.75 -17.61 -35.30
CA SER A 7 29.69 -16.77 -34.78
C SER A 7 29.22 -17.32 -33.41
N ILE A 8 29.55 -16.60 -32.34
CA ILE A 8 29.03 -16.91 -30.99
C ILE A 8 27.62 -16.34 -30.89
N LEU A 9 26.63 -17.24 -30.93
CA LEU A 9 25.24 -16.90 -30.65
C LEU A 9 25.06 -16.78 -29.11
N ILE A 10 25.01 -15.56 -28.60
CA ILE A 10 24.64 -15.33 -27.20
C ILE A 10 23.12 -15.44 -27.13
N ALA A 11 22.61 -16.60 -26.70
CA ALA A 11 21.21 -16.75 -26.34
C ALA A 11 20.96 -16.02 -25.05
N ALA A 12 20.28 -14.87 -25.11
CA ALA A 12 19.73 -14.19 -23.94
C ALA A 12 18.62 -15.07 -23.36
N ILE A 13 18.92 -15.80 -22.31
CA ILE A 13 17.90 -16.49 -21.52
C ILE A 13 17.14 -15.41 -20.73
N SER A 14 16.02 -14.94 -21.28
CA SER A 14 15.04 -14.19 -20.55
C SER A 14 14.36 -15.14 -19.54
N VAL A 15 14.82 -15.15 -18.30
CA VAL A 15 14.10 -15.80 -17.21
C VAL A 15 12.84 -14.96 -16.97
N ALA A 16 11.77 -15.31 -17.68
CA ALA A 16 10.45 -14.82 -17.37
C ALA A 16 10.05 -15.43 -16.00
N TYR A 17 10.15 -14.65 -14.96
CA TYR A 17 9.52 -14.99 -13.68
C TYR A 17 8.00 -14.92 -13.88
N CYS A 18 7.44 -16.01 -14.38
CA CYS A 18 6.01 -16.24 -14.42
C CYS A 18 5.59 -16.62 -13.00
N TYR A 19 5.32 -15.62 -12.14
CA TYR A 19 4.62 -15.89 -10.89
C TYR A 19 3.21 -16.32 -11.23
N PRO A 20 2.74 -17.48 -10.74
CA PRO A 20 1.38 -17.91 -11.00
C PRO A 20 0.42 -16.88 -10.42
N THR A 21 -0.43 -16.30 -11.25
CA THR A 21 -1.57 -15.46 -10.88
C THR A 21 -2.69 -16.30 -10.25
N ALA A 22 -2.33 -17.14 -9.28
CA ALA A 22 -3.30 -17.98 -8.58
C ALA A 22 -4.22 -17.10 -7.75
N PHE A 23 -5.52 -17.17 -8.04
CA PHE A 23 -6.52 -16.52 -7.21
C PHE A 23 -6.52 -17.11 -5.81
N GLN A 24 -6.45 -16.25 -4.81
CA GLN A 24 -6.63 -16.66 -3.43
C GLN A 24 -8.11 -16.93 -3.18
N ASP A 25 -8.39 -18.15 -2.72
CA ASP A 25 -9.75 -18.58 -2.38
C ASP A 25 -10.02 -18.22 -0.92
N LEU A 26 -10.84 -17.19 -0.71
CA LEU A 26 -11.34 -16.78 0.59
C LEU A 26 -12.72 -17.38 0.91
N SER A 27 -13.16 -18.40 0.18
CA SER A 27 -14.49 -19.01 0.29
C SER A 27 -14.67 -19.72 1.63
N LYS A 28 -14.98 -18.97 2.67
CA LYS A 28 -15.65 -19.50 3.86
C LYS A 28 -17.16 -19.50 3.60
N LYS A 29 -17.89 -20.57 4.02
CA LYS A 29 -19.34 -20.70 3.83
C LYS A 29 -20.08 -19.39 4.21
N ASN A 30 -21.00 -18.97 3.35
CA ASN A 30 -21.91 -17.80 3.48
C ASN A 30 -21.28 -16.41 3.37
N ARG A 31 -20.11 -16.25 2.78
CA ARG A 31 -19.53 -14.93 2.49
C ARG A 31 -19.99 -14.41 1.11
N THR A 32 -20.17 -13.07 1.02
CA THR A 32 -20.54 -12.38 -0.22
C THR A 32 -19.62 -11.21 -0.54
N SER A 33 -18.58 -11.01 0.27
CA SER A 33 -17.62 -9.91 0.14
C SER A 33 -16.23 -10.29 0.57
N ILE A 34 -15.24 -9.52 0.12
CA ILE A 34 -13.87 -9.48 0.61
C ILE A 34 -13.75 -8.24 1.50
N LYS A 35 -13.10 -8.39 2.66
CA LYS A 35 -12.93 -7.32 3.63
C LYS A 35 -11.47 -7.19 4.02
N PHE A 36 -10.96 -5.95 4.06
CA PHE A 36 -9.59 -5.71 4.46
C PHE A 36 -9.43 -4.37 5.19
N LEU A 37 -8.37 -4.27 5.98
CA LEU A 37 -7.91 -3.00 6.54
C LEU A 37 -6.71 -2.50 5.73
N ALA A 38 -6.52 -1.17 5.71
CA ALA A 38 -5.33 -0.56 5.14
C ALA A 38 -4.77 0.48 6.13
N VAL A 39 -3.48 0.38 6.43
CA VAL A 39 -2.77 1.27 7.36
C VAL A 39 -1.33 1.47 6.90
N GLY A 40 -0.90 2.71 6.81
CA GLY A 40 0.49 3.11 6.60
C GLY A 40 1.05 3.82 7.82
N ASP A 41 2.37 4.03 7.81
CA ASP A 41 3.05 4.91 8.77
C ASP A 41 2.84 4.49 10.22
N TRP A 42 2.85 3.18 10.46
CA TRP A 42 2.56 2.59 11.76
C TRP A 42 3.83 2.16 12.53
N GLY A 43 5.00 2.50 12.05
CA GLY A 43 6.31 1.94 12.36
C GLY A 43 6.91 2.19 13.75
N GLY A 44 6.14 2.70 14.73
CA GLY A 44 6.60 2.88 16.12
C GLY A 44 7.78 3.85 16.28
N LEU A 45 8.72 3.51 17.17
CA LEU A 45 9.92 4.30 17.49
C LEU A 45 11.19 3.45 17.35
N PRO A 46 12.38 4.04 17.07
CA PRO A 46 13.63 3.30 16.92
C PRO A 46 14.27 2.89 18.26
N TYR A 47 13.72 3.32 19.38
CA TYR A 47 14.18 3.04 20.74
C TYR A 47 13.03 2.55 21.62
N SER A 48 13.40 1.90 22.74
CA SER A 48 12.43 1.39 23.71
C SER A 48 11.44 2.48 24.17
N PRO A 49 10.15 2.21 24.22
CA PRO A 49 9.47 0.89 24.08
C PRO A 49 9.16 0.47 22.64
N TYR A 50 9.73 1.06 21.61
CA TYR A 50 9.55 0.78 20.16
C TYR A 50 8.13 1.02 19.63
N VAL A 51 7.27 1.62 20.41
CA VAL A 51 5.87 1.93 20.09
C VAL A 51 5.48 3.30 20.59
N THR A 52 4.44 3.90 19.98
CA THR A 52 3.81 5.12 20.47
C THR A 52 2.42 4.85 21.06
N ALA A 53 1.87 5.81 21.78
CA ALA A 53 0.48 5.74 22.25
C ALA A 53 -0.50 5.73 21.07
N VAL A 54 -0.20 6.47 20.00
CA VAL A 54 -1.00 6.52 18.77
C VAL A 54 -1.02 5.15 18.09
N GLN A 55 0.15 4.52 17.89
CA GLN A 55 0.23 3.19 17.29
C GLN A 55 -0.57 2.14 18.09
N LYS A 56 -0.44 2.15 19.43
CA LYS A 56 -1.19 1.23 20.30
C LYS A 56 -2.71 1.44 20.17
N SER A 57 -3.14 2.70 20.15
CA SER A 57 -4.55 3.04 20.00
C SER A 57 -5.09 2.63 18.62
N THR A 58 -4.31 2.86 17.55
CA THR A 58 -4.64 2.40 16.20
C THR A 58 -4.78 0.88 16.15
N ALA A 59 -3.81 0.14 16.71
CA ALA A 59 -3.82 -1.32 16.72
C ALA A 59 -5.02 -1.89 17.50
N GLN A 60 -5.36 -1.28 18.64
CA GLN A 60 -6.53 -1.67 19.43
C GLN A 60 -7.82 -1.49 18.62
N GLU A 61 -7.99 -0.33 17.99
CA GLU A 61 -9.19 -0.03 17.21
C GLU A 61 -9.28 -0.89 15.95
N MET A 62 -8.18 -1.11 15.25
CA MET A 62 -8.13 -2.06 14.14
C MET A 62 -8.63 -3.44 14.57
N GLY A 63 -8.25 -3.90 15.77
CA GLY A 63 -8.72 -5.16 16.33
C GLY A 63 -10.23 -5.20 16.52
N ILE A 64 -10.80 -4.14 17.07
CA ILE A 64 -12.25 -4.00 17.30
C ILE A 64 -13.03 -3.96 15.98
N VAL A 65 -12.59 -3.12 15.03
CA VAL A 65 -13.24 -2.99 13.72
C VAL A 65 -13.13 -4.31 12.93
N ALA A 66 -11.97 -4.97 12.96
CA ALA A 66 -11.79 -6.27 12.31
C ALA A 66 -12.68 -7.37 12.93
N GLU A 67 -12.93 -7.33 14.24
CA GLU A 67 -13.84 -8.27 14.90
C GLU A 67 -15.31 -8.01 14.52
N GLN A 68 -15.72 -6.75 14.49
CA GLN A 68 -17.11 -6.35 14.22
C GLN A 68 -17.47 -6.44 12.73
N MET A 69 -16.57 -5.95 11.85
CA MET A 69 -16.84 -5.83 10.43
C MET A 69 -16.20 -6.97 9.60
N GLY A 70 -15.19 -7.63 10.16
CA GLY A 70 -14.38 -8.65 9.50
C GLY A 70 -13.17 -8.05 8.78
N ALA A 71 -12.08 -8.83 8.72
CA ALA A 71 -10.92 -8.60 7.88
C ALA A 71 -10.38 -9.93 7.37
N ASP A 72 -10.16 -10.05 6.09
CA ASP A 72 -9.56 -11.23 5.46
C ASP A 72 -8.05 -11.09 5.39
N PHE A 73 -7.58 -9.86 5.26
CA PHE A 73 -6.17 -9.46 5.24
C PHE A 73 -6.02 -7.98 5.61
N ILE A 74 -4.78 -7.54 5.73
CA ILE A 74 -4.42 -6.15 5.98
C ILE A 74 -3.40 -5.71 4.94
N LEU A 75 -3.53 -4.49 4.41
CA LEU A 75 -2.53 -3.82 3.59
C LEU A 75 -1.70 -2.90 4.48
N ALA A 76 -0.40 -3.18 4.61
CA ALA A 76 0.57 -2.32 5.28
C ALA A 76 1.25 -1.44 4.22
N LEU A 77 0.93 -0.13 4.24
CA LEU A 77 1.22 0.82 3.16
C LEU A 77 2.58 1.52 3.31
N GLY A 78 3.54 0.87 3.93
CA GLY A 78 4.91 1.39 4.11
C GLY A 78 5.12 2.15 5.41
N ASP A 79 6.37 2.53 5.64
CA ASP A 79 6.91 3.06 6.89
C ASP A 79 6.58 2.13 8.07
N ASN A 80 7.01 0.88 7.85
CA ASN A 80 6.80 -0.21 8.78
C ASN A 80 7.68 -0.09 10.03
N PHE A 81 8.82 0.65 9.92
CA PHE A 81 9.76 0.85 11.03
C PHE A 81 10.45 2.21 10.96
N TYR A 82 10.03 3.16 11.81
CA TYR A 82 10.70 4.47 11.95
C TYR A 82 12.03 4.37 12.72
N TYR A 83 13.06 5.23 12.45
CA TYR A 83 13.13 6.17 11.33
C TYR A 83 14.02 5.63 10.20
N LYS A 84 14.69 4.49 10.42
CA LYS A 84 15.67 3.90 9.50
C LYS A 84 15.44 2.41 9.29
N GLY A 85 14.17 2.01 9.17
CA GLY A 85 13.80 0.62 8.92
C GLY A 85 14.36 -0.35 9.97
N VAL A 86 14.73 -1.53 9.52
CA VAL A 86 15.45 -2.56 10.28
C VAL A 86 16.80 -2.86 9.62
N ASN A 87 17.78 -3.32 10.38
CA ASN A 87 19.12 -3.64 9.84
C ASN A 87 19.22 -5.10 9.37
N SER A 88 18.51 -6.02 10.03
CA SER A 88 18.52 -7.45 9.71
C SER A 88 17.18 -8.10 10.05
N VAL A 89 16.99 -9.33 9.58
CA VAL A 89 15.82 -10.15 9.87
C VAL A 89 15.70 -10.53 11.36
N ASP A 90 16.79 -10.40 12.13
CA ASP A 90 16.85 -10.63 13.57
C ASP A 90 16.53 -9.39 14.40
N SER A 91 16.17 -8.28 13.77
CA SER A 91 15.84 -7.04 14.48
C SER A 91 14.69 -7.27 15.48
N PRO A 92 14.86 -6.84 16.75
CA PRO A 92 13.80 -6.94 17.75
C PRO A 92 12.54 -6.14 17.37
N ARG A 93 12.69 -5.18 16.45
CA ARG A 93 11.58 -4.34 15.97
C ARG A 93 10.42 -5.15 15.38
N PHE A 94 10.70 -6.26 14.72
CA PHE A 94 9.63 -7.14 14.23
C PHE A 94 8.72 -7.62 15.36
N LYS A 95 9.31 -8.01 16.50
CA LYS A 95 8.53 -8.39 17.67
C LYS A 95 7.90 -7.18 18.35
N GLU A 96 8.71 -6.19 18.71
CA GLU A 96 8.32 -5.10 19.62
C GLU A 96 7.40 -4.06 18.94
N THR A 97 7.55 -3.83 17.63
CA THR A 97 6.76 -2.85 16.88
C THR A 97 5.58 -3.49 16.13
N PHE A 98 5.65 -4.79 15.78
CA PHE A 98 4.61 -5.46 15.00
C PHE A 98 3.91 -6.58 15.79
N GLU A 99 4.61 -7.70 16.10
CA GLU A 99 3.97 -8.90 16.63
C GLU A 99 3.32 -8.67 18.01
N ALA A 100 3.97 -7.89 18.88
CA ALA A 100 3.49 -7.58 20.23
C ALA A 100 2.51 -6.39 20.28
N VAL A 101 2.29 -5.69 19.18
CA VAL A 101 1.38 -4.53 19.12
C VAL A 101 0.05 -4.92 18.51
N PHE A 102 0.04 -5.59 17.37
CA PHE A 102 -1.18 -5.99 16.67
C PHE A 102 -1.62 -7.40 17.11
N THR A 103 -1.95 -7.55 18.39
CA THR A 103 -2.18 -8.84 19.06
C THR A 103 -3.62 -9.34 19.00
N ALA A 104 -4.60 -8.50 18.66
CA ALA A 104 -6.00 -8.92 18.58
C ALA A 104 -6.17 -10.15 17.67
N LYS A 105 -7.02 -11.10 18.07
CA LYS A 105 -7.27 -12.33 17.31
C LYS A 105 -7.77 -12.05 15.89
N SER A 106 -8.57 -11.01 15.74
CA SER A 106 -9.10 -10.54 14.46
C SER A 106 -8.04 -10.00 13.51
N LEU A 107 -6.83 -9.63 14.00
CA LEU A 107 -5.70 -9.15 13.24
C LEU A 107 -4.67 -10.27 12.91
N GLN A 108 -4.93 -11.52 13.32
CA GLN A 108 -4.07 -12.67 12.99
C GLN A 108 -4.39 -13.21 11.60
N VAL A 109 -4.46 -12.32 10.63
CA VAL A 109 -4.69 -12.54 9.20
C VAL A 109 -3.44 -12.16 8.41
N PRO A 110 -3.32 -12.51 7.11
CA PRO A 110 -2.19 -12.05 6.30
C PRO A 110 -2.09 -10.50 6.26
N TRP A 111 -0.88 -9.98 6.47
CA TRP A 111 -0.51 -8.59 6.27
C TRP A 111 0.33 -8.51 5.01
N TYR A 112 -0.21 -7.93 3.95
CA TYR A 112 0.51 -7.69 2.70
C TYR A 112 1.23 -6.36 2.78
N VAL A 113 2.56 -6.42 2.73
CA VAL A 113 3.44 -5.32 3.13
C VAL A 113 4.14 -4.73 1.90
N ILE A 114 4.23 -3.41 1.87
CA ILE A 114 5.16 -2.66 1.01
C ILE A 114 6.12 -1.83 1.86
N ALA A 115 7.24 -1.41 1.28
CA ALA A 115 8.19 -0.52 1.94
C ALA A 115 7.83 0.95 1.75
N GLY A 116 8.11 1.77 2.77
CA GLY A 116 8.12 3.21 2.70
C GLY A 116 9.55 3.78 2.65
N ASN A 117 9.67 5.12 2.67
CA ASN A 117 10.97 5.80 2.59
C ASN A 117 11.84 5.55 3.84
N HIS A 118 11.23 5.42 5.02
CA HIS A 118 11.94 5.04 6.24
C HIS A 118 12.43 3.58 6.21
N ASP A 119 11.69 2.68 5.59
CA ASP A 119 12.11 1.29 5.38
C ASP A 119 13.32 1.20 4.44
N HIS A 120 13.33 2.01 3.38
CA HIS A 120 14.46 2.12 2.44
C HIS A 120 15.71 2.81 3.02
N ALA A 121 15.57 3.54 4.13
CA ALA A 121 16.72 4.01 4.89
C ALA A 121 17.41 2.91 5.71
N GLY A 122 16.80 1.71 5.78
CA GLY A 122 17.33 0.50 6.38
C GLY A 122 17.49 -0.64 5.36
N ASN A 123 17.15 -1.84 5.77
CA ASN A 123 17.29 -3.06 4.96
C ASN A 123 15.91 -3.65 4.61
N VAL A 124 15.35 -3.27 3.46
CA VAL A 124 14.07 -3.80 2.96
C VAL A 124 14.16 -5.32 2.70
N LYS A 125 15.34 -5.84 2.27
CA LYS A 125 15.52 -7.29 2.08
C LYS A 125 15.28 -8.07 3.38
N ALA A 126 15.70 -7.53 4.52
CA ALA A 126 15.43 -8.16 5.82
C ALA A 126 13.92 -8.22 6.11
N GLN A 127 13.13 -7.23 5.68
CA GLN A 127 11.67 -7.26 5.80
C GLN A 127 11.04 -8.31 4.88
N ILE A 128 11.57 -8.47 3.66
CA ILE A 128 11.15 -9.53 2.73
C ILE A 128 11.47 -10.92 3.34
N GLU A 129 12.68 -11.10 3.86
CA GLU A 129 13.12 -12.35 4.51
C GLU A 129 12.28 -12.69 5.75
N TYR A 130 11.78 -11.69 6.49
CA TYR A 130 10.92 -11.92 7.64
C TYR A 130 9.61 -12.63 7.29
N SER A 131 9.18 -12.61 6.03
CA SER A 131 8.04 -13.39 5.54
C SER A 131 8.20 -14.91 5.74
N GLN A 132 9.43 -15.39 5.91
CA GLN A 132 9.71 -16.79 6.22
C GLN A 132 9.59 -17.11 7.73
N ARG A 133 9.55 -16.08 8.58
CA ARG A 133 9.51 -16.22 10.05
C ARG A 133 8.13 -15.95 10.65
N SER A 134 7.29 -15.17 9.95
CA SER A 134 5.95 -14.81 10.41
C SER A 134 4.87 -15.34 9.47
N ASN A 135 3.90 -16.05 10.02
CA ASN A 135 2.77 -16.57 9.22
C ASN A 135 1.87 -15.48 8.68
N ARG A 136 1.85 -14.31 9.30
CA ARG A 136 1.00 -13.19 8.88
C ARG A 136 1.75 -12.11 8.10
N TRP A 137 3.06 -11.94 8.24
CA TRP A 137 3.86 -10.99 7.44
C TRP A 137 4.08 -11.54 6.03
N LYS A 138 3.51 -10.87 5.01
CA LYS A 138 3.58 -11.26 3.60
C LYS A 138 4.21 -10.15 2.78
N PHE A 139 5.52 -10.22 2.57
CA PHE A 139 6.30 -9.30 1.76
C PHE A 139 7.15 -10.10 0.77
N PRO A 140 6.54 -10.62 -0.32
CA PRO A 140 7.20 -11.61 -1.20
C PRO A 140 8.30 -11.00 -2.07
N SER A 141 8.17 -9.73 -2.45
CA SER A 141 9.13 -8.97 -3.23
C SER A 141 8.84 -7.48 -3.13
N TYR A 142 9.73 -6.61 -3.63
CA TYR A 142 9.55 -5.15 -3.60
C TYR A 142 8.21 -4.69 -4.21
N TYR A 143 7.76 -5.36 -5.25
CA TYR A 143 6.45 -5.14 -5.86
C TYR A 143 5.85 -6.48 -6.30
N TYR A 144 4.53 -6.62 -6.25
CA TYR A 144 3.83 -7.87 -6.49
C TYR A 144 2.34 -7.65 -6.72
N GLU A 145 1.64 -8.70 -7.12
CA GLU A 145 0.21 -8.70 -7.41
C GLU A 145 -0.53 -9.68 -6.52
N LEU A 146 -1.72 -9.28 -6.09
CA LEU A 146 -2.66 -10.09 -5.31
C LEU A 146 -3.95 -10.23 -6.09
N ASN A 147 -4.46 -11.45 -6.22
CA ASN A 147 -5.69 -11.74 -6.94
C ASN A 147 -6.67 -12.49 -6.04
N PHE A 148 -7.90 -12.02 -5.97
CA PHE A 148 -8.96 -12.57 -5.14
C PHE A 148 -10.23 -12.78 -5.94
N ARG A 149 -10.94 -13.89 -5.66
CA ARG A 149 -12.32 -14.10 -6.13
C ARG A 149 -13.29 -13.52 -5.10
N ILE A 150 -14.20 -12.65 -5.52
CA ILE A 150 -15.26 -12.15 -4.64
C ILE A 150 -16.25 -13.31 -4.43
N PRO A 151 -16.46 -13.75 -3.19
CA PRO A 151 -17.25 -14.94 -2.90
C PRO A 151 -18.68 -14.86 -3.49
N ASN A 152 -19.15 -15.96 -4.06
CA ASN A 152 -20.51 -16.12 -4.62
C ASN A 152 -20.90 -15.07 -5.68
N SER A 153 -19.94 -14.49 -6.42
CA SER A 153 -20.25 -13.42 -7.38
C SER A 153 -19.74 -13.66 -8.80
N GLY A 154 -18.75 -14.51 -8.99
CA GLY A 154 -18.00 -14.63 -10.25
C GLY A 154 -17.04 -13.48 -10.53
N LYS A 155 -17.10 -12.38 -9.77
CA LYS A 155 -16.25 -11.19 -9.90
C LYS A 155 -14.93 -11.32 -9.15
N THR A 156 -14.00 -10.44 -9.51
CA THR A 156 -12.62 -10.50 -9.02
C THR A 156 -12.11 -9.14 -8.53
N LEU A 157 -11.17 -9.20 -7.59
CA LEU A 157 -10.39 -8.07 -7.09
C LEU A 157 -8.92 -8.36 -7.35
N THR A 158 -8.24 -7.44 -8.03
CA THR A 158 -6.78 -7.42 -8.15
C THR A 158 -6.22 -6.22 -7.39
N ILE A 159 -5.15 -6.45 -6.63
CA ILE A 159 -4.41 -5.40 -5.93
C ILE A 159 -2.94 -5.47 -6.38
N ILE A 160 -2.44 -4.39 -6.98
CA ILE A 160 -1.05 -4.26 -7.40
C ILE A 160 -0.31 -3.47 -6.32
N MET A 161 0.67 -4.11 -5.68
CA MET A 161 1.49 -3.55 -4.61
C MET A 161 2.81 -3.03 -5.20
N LEU A 162 3.11 -1.73 -5.03
CA LEU A 162 4.25 -1.04 -5.65
C LEU A 162 5.27 -0.58 -4.61
N ASP A 163 6.53 -0.56 -5.01
CA ASP A 163 7.59 0.17 -4.33
C ASP A 163 7.77 1.55 -4.98
N THR A 164 7.14 2.56 -4.39
CA THR A 164 7.18 3.94 -4.90
C THR A 164 8.54 4.61 -4.68
N ILE A 165 9.34 4.12 -3.73
CA ILE A 165 10.69 4.61 -3.48
C ILE A 165 11.62 4.11 -4.57
N MET A 166 11.49 2.87 -5.00
CA MET A 166 12.22 2.35 -6.17
C MET A 166 11.86 3.12 -7.44
N LEU A 167 10.58 3.53 -7.62
CA LEU A 167 10.13 4.28 -8.80
C LEU A 167 10.59 5.74 -8.81
N CYS A 168 10.56 6.42 -7.67
CA CYS A 168 10.68 7.87 -7.56
C CYS A 168 11.90 8.34 -6.78
N GLY A 169 12.58 7.43 -6.07
CA GLY A 169 13.66 7.74 -5.14
C GLY A 169 13.18 7.99 -3.73
N ASN A 170 14.13 8.03 -2.80
CA ASN A 170 13.85 8.33 -1.40
C ASN A 170 13.67 9.83 -1.21
N SER A 171 12.70 10.25 -0.40
CA SER A 171 12.52 11.64 0.00
C SER A 171 13.51 12.06 1.09
N LEU A 172 14.15 11.12 1.80
CA LEU A 172 15.03 11.35 2.98
C LEU A 172 14.64 12.65 3.72
N ASP A 173 14.37 12.64 4.96
CA ASP A 173 13.87 13.73 5.84
C ASP A 173 14.63 15.07 5.74
N HIS A 174 14.86 15.56 4.52
CA HIS A 174 15.63 16.75 4.26
C HIS A 174 14.75 17.86 3.70
N VAL A 175 15.22 19.05 3.88
CA VAL A 175 14.68 20.40 3.67
C VAL A 175 13.47 20.56 2.73
N ASP A 176 13.31 19.71 1.73
CA ASP A 176 12.20 19.78 0.76
C ASP A 176 11.33 18.50 0.71
N GLU A 177 11.71 17.45 1.45
CA GLU A 177 10.99 16.18 1.61
C GLU A 177 10.45 15.56 0.29
N LYS A 178 11.11 15.87 -0.83
CA LYS A 178 10.72 15.41 -2.16
C LYS A 178 11.60 14.25 -2.65
N PRO A 179 11.01 13.26 -3.33
CA PRO A 179 11.80 12.22 -3.98
C PRO A 179 12.78 12.79 -4.99
N ARG A 180 14.07 12.37 -4.89
CA ARG A 180 15.19 12.90 -5.70
C ARG A 180 15.51 12.07 -6.94
N GLY A 181 14.62 11.21 -7.35
CA GLY A 181 14.83 10.26 -8.43
C GLY A 181 15.29 8.88 -7.95
N PRO A 182 15.05 7.83 -8.74
CA PRO A 182 15.36 6.46 -8.36
C PRO A 182 16.86 6.23 -8.21
N LEU A 183 17.26 5.42 -7.22
CA LEU A 183 18.64 5.01 -7.02
C LEU A 183 19.15 4.18 -8.24
N SER A 184 18.28 3.38 -8.83
CA SER A 184 18.54 2.60 -10.04
C SER A 184 17.43 2.87 -11.06
N VAL A 185 17.76 3.60 -12.13
CA VAL A 185 16.83 3.87 -13.24
C VAL A 185 16.42 2.56 -13.93
N VAL A 186 17.31 1.58 -13.99
CA VAL A 186 17.02 0.26 -14.60
C VAL A 186 15.95 -0.47 -13.82
N ASP A 187 16.05 -0.49 -12.48
CA ASP A 187 15.08 -1.18 -11.64
C ASP A 187 13.74 -0.43 -11.60
N ALA A 188 13.78 0.90 -11.58
CA ALA A 188 12.58 1.73 -11.70
C ALA A 188 11.82 1.46 -13.01
N ASN A 189 12.55 1.42 -14.14
CA ASN A 189 11.94 1.12 -15.44
C ASN A 189 11.43 -0.31 -15.52
N ARG A 190 12.13 -1.29 -14.92
CA ARG A 190 11.66 -2.69 -14.84
C ARG A 190 10.34 -2.77 -14.08
N GLN A 191 10.21 -2.09 -12.94
CA GLN A 191 8.96 -2.04 -12.19
C GLN A 191 7.85 -1.35 -13.00
N LEU A 192 8.15 -0.25 -13.67
CA LEU A 192 7.16 0.49 -14.46
C LEU A 192 6.64 -0.34 -15.65
N THR A 193 7.53 -1.04 -16.36
CA THR A 193 7.15 -1.96 -17.45
C THR A 193 6.27 -3.10 -16.90
N TRP A 194 6.69 -3.72 -15.80
CA TRP A 194 5.91 -4.77 -15.15
C TRP A 194 4.52 -4.25 -14.72
N LEU A 195 4.46 -3.04 -14.14
CA LEU A 195 3.20 -2.43 -13.74
C LEU A 195 2.25 -2.25 -14.93
N GLU A 196 2.74 -1.67 -16.03
CA GLU A 196 1.93 -1.45 -17.22
C GLU A 196 1.43 -2.77 -17.81
N GLU A 197 2.26 -3.81 -17.84
CA GLU A 197 1.85 -5.16 -18.25
C GLU A 197 0.75 -5.73 -17.35
N ARG A 198 0.87 -5.61 -16.01
CA ARG A 198 -0.16 -6.10 -15.08
C ARG A 198 -1.47 -5.35 -15.23
N LEU A 199 -1.41 -4.03 -15.35
CA LEU A 199 -2.60 -3.20 -15.59
C LEU A 199 -3.29 -3.55 -16.92
N ALA A 200 -2.52 -3.71 -18.00
CA ALA A 200 -3.04 -4.04 -19.33
C ALA A 200 -3.67 -5.45 -19.40
N LEU A 201 -3.12 -6.41 -18.68
CA LEU A 201 -3.62 -7.79 -18.64
C LEU A 201 -4.79 -7.97 -17.67
N SER A 202 -5.00 -7.04 -16.74
CA SER A 202 -6.02 -7.17 -15.70
C SER A 202 -7.44 -7.13 -16.27
N LYS A 203 -8.20 -8.18 -16.02
CA LYS A 203 -9.64 -8.29 -16.27
C LYS A 203 -10.45 -8.23 -14.98
N ALA A 204 -9.83 -7.79 -13.89
CA ALA A 204 -10.50 -7.70 -12.61
C ALA A 204 -11.62 -6.66 -12.63
N ASP A 205 -12.74 -6.96 -11.99
CA ASP A 205 -13.86 -6.03 -11.82
C ASP A 205 -13.49 -4.86 -10.91
N PHE A 206 -12.65 -5.12 -9.91
CA PHE A 206 -12.05 -4.09 -9.06
C PHE A 206 -10.53 -4.18 -9.18
N LEU A 207 -9.91 -3.08 -9.60
CA LEU A 207 -8.45 -2.97 -9.74
C LEU A 207 -7.92 -1.90 -8.80
N LEU A 208 -7.20 -2.32 -7.78
CA LEU A 208 -6.54 -1.42 -6.84
C LEU A 208 -5.04 -1.40 -7.11
N VAL A 209 -4.45 -0.24 -6.89
CA VAL A 209 -2.99 -0.08 -6.83
C VAL A 209 -2.64 0.50 -5.47
N ALA A 210 -1.62 -0.03 -4.82
CA ALA A 210 -1.14 0.45 -3.54
C ALA A 210 0.35 0.80 -3.62
N GLY A 211 0.73 1.90 -3.02
CA GLY A 211 2.10 2.37 -2.90
C GLY A 211 2.27 3.16 -1.62
N HIS A 212 3.50 3.54 -1.26
CA HIS A 212 3.71 4.35 -0.06
C HIS A 212 3.46 5.84 -0.33
N TYR A 213 4.11 6.43 -1.35
CA TYR A 213 3.91 7.84 -1.69
C TYR A 213 2.53 8.11 -2.26
N PRO A 214 1.89 9.26 -1.94
CA PRO A 214 0.62 9.65 -2.51
C PRO A 214 0.77 10.13 -3.97
N VAL A 215 -0.17 9.77 -4.83
CA VAL A 215 -0.34 10.45 -6.14
C VAL A 215 -0.88 11.85 -5.88
N TRP A 216 -1.96 11.95 -5.13
CA TRP A 216 -2.57 13.20 -4.69
C TRP A 216 -2.60 13.27 -3.17
N SER A 217 -2.21 14.41 -2.62
CA SER A 217 -2.35 14.75 -1.21
C SER A 217 -2.41 16.27 -1.02
N VAL A 218 -3.20 16.71 -0.05
CA VAL A 218 -3.27 18.13 0.34
C VAL A 218 -2.28 18.49 1.44
N SER A 219 -1.59 17.49 2.00
CA SER A 219 -0.77 17.62 3.21
C SER A 219 0.69 17.95 2.91
N LYS A 220 1.54 17.80 3.90
CA LYS A 220 2.94 18.24 3.98
C LYS A 220 3.78 17.82 2.77
N HIS A 221 3.68 16.55 2.35
CA HIS A 221 4.48 16.02 1.25
C HIS A 221 3.84 16.33 -0.12
N GLY A 222 2.53 16.63 -0.13
CA GLY A 222 1.78 17.02 -1.31
C GLY A 222 1.69 15.95 -2.38
N PRO A 223 1.25 16.32 -3.59
CA PRO A 223 1.27 15.40 -4.73
C PRO A 223 2.70 15.04 -5.13
N THR A 224 2.95 13.74 -5.31
CA THR A 224 4.27 13.26 -5.75
C THR A 224 4.42 13.43 -7.25
N GLN A 225 5.21 14.40 -7.69
CA GLN A 225 5.38 14.74 -9.12
C GLN A 225 5.79 13.56 -9.99
N CYS A 226 6.68 12.71 -9.49
CA CYS A 226 7.09 11.48 -10.17
C CYS A 226 5.89 10.54 -10.43
N LEU A 227 5.00 10.37 -9.46
CA LEU A 227 3.81 9.52 -9.59
C LEU A 227 2.76 10.17 -10.49
N LEU A 228 2.61 11.49 -10.45
CA LEU A 228 1.77 12.23 -11.39
C LEU A 228 2.20 12.04 -12.84
N GLN A 229 3.51 11.92 -13.09
CA GLN A 229 4.05 11.72 -14.43
C GLN A 229 4.03 10.27 -14.89
N LYS A 230 4.28 9.31 -13.98
CA LYS A 230 4.49 7.90 -14.33
C LYS A 230 3.29 7.00 -14.05
N LEU A 231 2.65 7.17 -12.89
CA LEU A 231 1.59 6.29 -12.40
C LEU A 231 0.19 6.79 -12.74
N HIS A 232 -0.09 8.07 -12.46
CA HIS A 232 -1.41 8.65 -12.67
C HIS A 232 -1.96 8.44 -14.10
N PRO A 233 -1.18 8.63 -15.19
CA PRO A 233 -1.67 8.33 -16.54
C PRO A 233 -2.03 6.86 -16.76
N LEU A 234 -1.31 5.93 -16.11
CA LEU A 234 -1.60 4.50 -16.19
C LEU A 234 -2.87 4.13 -15.41
N LEU A 235 -3.08 4.72 -14.22
CA LEU A 235 -4.30 4.51 -13.45
C LEU A 235 -5.54 4.92 -14.27
N ASN A 236 -5.48 6.07 -14.94
CA ASN A 236 -6.54 6.57 -15.81
C ASN A 236 -6.72 5.67 -17.06
N LYS A 237 -5.64 5.37 -17.77
CA LYS A 237 -5.66 4.54 -19.00
C LYS A 237 -6.31 3.17 -18.76
N TYR A 238 -6.02 2.56 -17.62
CA TYR A 238 -6.49 1.22 -17.28
C TYR A 238 -7.67 1.23 -16.30
N LYS A 239 -8.32 2.38 -16.11
CA LYS A 239 -9.52 2.55 -15.28
C LYS A 239 -9.35 1.89 -13.89
N ALA A 240 -8.29 2.22 -13.15
CA ALA A 240 -8.12 1.71 -11.79
C ALA A 240 -9.27 2.17 -10.89
N THR A 241 -9.78 1.28 -10.02
CA THR A 241 -10.86 1.63 -9.08
C THR A 241 -10.35 2.58 -8.00
N ALA A 242 -9.15 2.32 -7.44
CA ALA A 242 -8.55 3.18 -6.43
C ALA A 242 -7.03 3.03 -6.35
N TYR A 243 -6.39 4.07 -5.81
CA TYR A 243 -5.01 4.07 -5.34
C TYR A 243 -4.97 4.28 -3.83
N LEU A 244 -4.24 3.40 -3.11
CA LEU A 244 -4.11 3.44 -1.65
C LEU A 244 -2.66 3.76 -1.27
N CYS A 245 -2.45 4.66 -0.29
CA CYS A 245 -1.10 5.03 0.15
C CYS A 245 -1.05 5.46 1.62
N GLY A 246 0.18 5.69 2.11
CA GLY A 246 0.52 6.30 3.38
C GLY A 246 1.26 7.62 3.19
N HIS A 247 2.42 7.75 3.85
CA HIS A 247 3.41 8.82 3.78
C HIS A 247 2.98 10.15 4.41
N ASP A 248 1.83 10.70 4.07
CA ASP A 248 1.24 11.81 4.78
C ASP A 248 0.48 11.29 6.02
N HIS A 249 0.86 11.75 7.20
CA HIS A 249 0.42 11.22 8.50
C HIS A 249 -1.02 11.64 8.85
N ASN A 250 -1.95 11.32 7.98
CA ASN A 250 -3.36 11.68 8.11
C ASN A 250 -4.25 10.73 7.32
N LEU A 251 -5.55 11.04 7.27
CA LEU A 251 -6.51 10.32 6.46
C LEU A 251 -7.12 11.27 5.44
N GLN A 252 -7.09 10.89 4.16
CA GLN A 252 -7.66 11.68 3.07
C GLN A 252 -8.44 10.79 2.11
N TYR A 253 -9.51 11.33 1.54
CA TYR A 253 -10.15 10.81 0.36
C TYR A 253 -10.23 11.88 -0.71
N ILE A 254 -9.58 11.62 -1.81
CA ILE A 254 -9.56 12.49 -3.00
C ILE A 254 -10.14 11.67 -4.15
N GLU A 255 -11.00 12.27 -4.96
CA GLU A 255 -11.61 11.63 -6.12
C GLU A 255 -11.30 12.44 -7.36
N GLU A 256 -10.67 11.81 -8.32
CA GLU A 256 -10.29 12.44 -9.57
C GLU A 256 -10.39 11.43 -10.71
N SER A 257 -11.06 11.81 -11.81
CA SER A 257 -11.27 10.95 -13.00
C SER A 257 -11.87 9.57 -12.66
N ASP A 258 -12.89 9.56 -11.79
CA ASP A 258 -13.58 8.35 -11.30
C ASP A 258 -12.67 7.38 -10.52
N ILE A 259 -11.49 7.81 -10.13
CA ILE A 259 -10.54 7.04 -9.31
C ILE A 259 -10.55 7.58 -7.88
N GLY A 260 -10.68 6.67 -6.90
CA GLY A 260 -10.54 7.00 -5.49
C GLY A 260 -9.07 6.99 -5.05
N TYR A 261 -8.56 8.10 -4.52
CA TYR A 261 -7.23 8.18 -3.91
C TYR A 261 -7.39 8.21 -2.39
N VAL A 262 -6.90 7.16 -1.75
CA VAL A 262 -7.06 6.90 -0.32
C VAL A 262 -5.71 7.06 0.36
N VAL A 263 -5.54 8.11 1.17
CA VAL A 263 -4.39 8.25 2.08
C VAL A 263 -4.79 7.69 3.44
N SER A 264 -4.03 6.72 3.92
CA SER A 264 -4.21 6.05 5.22
C SER A 264 -2.88 5.99 5.98
N GLY A 265 -2.29 7.17 6.26
CA GLY A 265 -0.96 7.33 6.87
C GLY A 265 -1.00 7.68 8.37
N ALA A 266 -2.14 7.52 9.04
CA ALA A 266 -2.31 7.93 10.44
C ALA A 266 -2.01 6.80 11.45
N GLY A 267 -1.17 5.80 11.09
CA GLY A 267 -0.94 4.62 11.91
C GLY A 267 -0.18 4.89 13.22
N ASN A 268 0.74 5.86 13.24
CA ASN A 268 1.62 6.14 14.37
C ASN A 268 1.80 7.63 14.67
N PHE A 269 1.71 8.49 13.66
CA PHE A 269 1.82 9.94 13.77
C PHE A 269 0.62 10.62 13.15
N LEU A 270 0.45 11.92 13.45
CA LEU A 270 -0.65 12.72 12.93
C LEU A 270 -0.13 14.11 12.55
N ASP A 271 -0.46 14.54 11.33
CA ASP A 271 -0.09 15.84 10.79
C ASP A 271 -1.33 16.54 10.21
N PRO A 272 -1.73 17.71 10.75
CA PRO A 272 -2.87 18.48 10.27
C PRO A 272 -2.55 19.38 9.06
N ASP A 273 -1.32 19.37 8.55
CA ASP A 273 -0.90 20.23 7.47
C ASP A 273 -1.76 20.08 6.22
N THR A 274 -2.08 21.19 5.57
CA THR A 274 -2.91 21.24 4.36
C THR A 274 -2.42 22.27 3.34
N HIS A 275 -1.14 22.65 3.40
CA HIS A 275 -0.65 23.73 2.54
C HIS A 275 -0.60 23.39 1.06
N HIS A 276 -0.68 22.09 0.70
CA HIS A 276 -0.83 21.66 -0.68
C HIS A 276 -2.30 21.57 -1.18
N TRP A 277 -3.27 22.09 -0.41
CA TRP A 277 -4.68 22.06 -0.81
C TRP A 277 -4.96 22.61 -2.21
N LYS A 278 -4.21 23.60 -2.64
CA LYS A 278 -4.35 24.23 -3.96
C LYS A 278 -3.61 23.46 -5.09
N HIS A 279 -2.85 22.43 -4.74
CA HIS A 279 -2.06 21.64 -5.69
C HIS A 279 -2.78 20.35 -6.14
N VAL A 280 -3.95 20.07 -5.60
CA VAL A 280 -4.83 19.01 -6.05
C VAL A 280 -5.94 19.57 -6.94
N PRO A 281 -6.57 18.75 -7.80
CA PRO A 281 -7.66 19.20 -8.66
C PRO A 281 -8.79 19.83 -7.85
N LYS A 282 -9.33 20.95 -8.34
CA LYS A 282 -10.37 21.69 -7.64
C LYS A 282 -11.63 20.83 -7.44
N GLY A 283 -12.10 20.71 -6.19
CA GLY A 283 -13.29 19.93 -5.83
C GLY A 283 -13.07 18.42 -5.71
N SER A 284 -11.82 17.95 -5.91
CA SER A 284 -11.49 16.54 -5.79
C SER A 284 -11.43 16.05 -4.33
N VAL A 285 -11.05 16.91 -3.37
CA VAL A 285 -10.98 16.55 -1.95
C VAL A 285 -12.38 16.38 -1.38
N LYS A 286 -12.68 15.15 -0.93
CA LYS A 286 -13.97 14.81 -0.33
C LYS A 286 -13.88 14.65 1.19
N PHE A 287 -12.69 14.30 1.70
CA PHE A 287 -12.45 14.11 3.12
C PHE A 287 -10.98 14.34 3.47
N PHE A 288 -10.74 14.94 4.64
CA PHE A 288 -9.42 15.11 5.26
C PHE A 288 -9.55 15.15 6.77
N THR A 289 -8.64 14.47 7.47
CA THR A 289 -8.42 14.64 8.90
C THR A 289 -7.00 14.26 9.28
N GLY A 290 -6.34 15.09 10.07
CA GLY A 290 -4.97 14.90 10.56
C GLY A 290 -4.74 15.52 11.93
N GLN A 291 -5.84 15.84 12.68
CA GLN A 291 -5.75 16.55 13.95
C GLN A 291 -5.02 15.73 15.01
N ALA A 292 -4.03 16.33 15.66
CA ALA A 292 -3.24 15.71 16.74
C ALA A 292 -4.08 15.29 17.98
N SER A 293 -5.29 15.80 18.11
CA SER A 293 -6.25 15.35 19.14
C SER A 293 -6.82 13.96 18.87
N THR A 294 -6.64 13.42 17.67
CA THR A 294 -7.03 12.06 17.32
C THR A 294 -5.92 11.07 17.69
N LEU A 295 -6.27 9.84 18.06
CA LEU A 295 -5.32 8.82 18.48
C LEU A 295 -4.97 7.84 17.34
N GLY A 296 -4.74 8.37 16.13
CA GLY A 296 -4.46 7.58 14.95
C GLY A 296 -5.70 7.21 14.15
N GLY A 297 -5.48 6.46 13.06
CA GLY A 297 -6.56 6.04 12.20
C GLY A 297 -6.11 5.10 11.09
N PHE A 298 -7.08 4.54 10.39
CA PHE A 298 -6.89 3.56 9.34
C PHE A 298 -8.15 3.47 8.46
N VAL A 299 -8.09 2.65 7.44
CA VAL A 299 -9.21 2.42 6.52
C VAL A 299 -9.68 0.97 6.60
N HIS A 300 -10.99 0.76 6.54
CA HIS A 300 -11.63 -0.53 6.27
C HIS A 300 -12.28 -0.49 4.89
N ALA A 301 -12.08 -1.54 4.11
CA ALA A 301 -12.70 -1.73 2.81
C ALA A 301 -13.51 -3.03 2.75
N GLU A 302 -14.69 -2.96 2.13
CA GLU A 302 -15.53 -4.10 1.82
C GLU A 302 -15.85 -4.12 0.33
N VAL A 303 -15.43 -5.17 -0.38
CA VAL A 303 -15.64 -5.36 -1.81
C VAL A 303 -16.69 -6.44 -2.02
N THR A 304 -17.83 -6.03 -2.54
CA THR A 304 -18.96 -6.91 -2.93
C THR A 304 -18.97 -7.08 -4.45
N LYS A 305 -19.90 -7.88 -4.96
CA LYS A 305 -20.09 -8.04 -6.42
C LYS A 305 -20.42 -6.72 -7.16
N ASN A 306 -20.96 -5.71 -6.47
CA ASN A 306 -21.50 -4.51 -7.12
C ASN A 306 -20.74 -3.22 -6.76
N LYS A 307 -19.98 -3.21 -5.64
CA LYS A 307 -19.34 -2.00 -5.14
C LYS A 307 -18.24 -2.31 -4.14
N MET A 308 -17.30 -1.39 -4.04
CA MET A 308 -16.34 -1.30 -2.95
C MET A 308 -16.74 -0.17 -2.00
N ILE A 309 -16.87 -0.48 -0.72
CA ILE A 309 -17.17 0.47 0.34
C ILE A 309 -15.87 0.76 1.09
N VAL A 310 -15.47 2.01 1.17
CA VAL A 310 -14.29 2.47 1.91
C VAL A 310 -14.75 3.29 3.10
N THR A 311 -14.33 2.90 4.30
CA THR A 311 -14.68 3.58 5.55
C THR A 311 -13.41 3.97 6.30
N PHE A 312 -13.30 5.25 6.64
CA PHE A 312 -12.20 5.81 7.40
C PHE A 312 -12.54 5.79 8.88
N PHE A 313 -11.65 5.22 9.68
CA PHE A 313 -11.82 5.10 11.12
C PHE A 313 -10.75 5.91 11.86
N GLN A 314 -11.19 6.61 12.89
CA GLN A 314 -10.32 7.13 13.92
C GLN A 314 -10.16 6.08 15.02
N ALA A 315 -9.01 5.99 15.64
CA ALA A 315 -8.86 5.24 16.87
C ALA A 315 -9.85 5.78 17.94
N LYS A 316 -10.52 4.89 18.67
CA LYS A 316 -11.68 5.04 19.57
C LYS A 316 -13.06 4.85 18.90
N GLY A 317 -13.13 4.09 17.82
CA GLY A 317 -14.38 3.55 17.28
C GLY A 317 -15.21 4.52 16.44
N THR A 318 -14.67 5.68 16.06
CA THR A 318 -15.44 6.62 15.27
C THR A 318 -15.22 6.41 13.78
N SER A 319 -16.27 6.03 13.05
CA SER A 319 -16.31 6.14 11.60
C SER A 319 -16.42 7.62 11.22
N LEU A 320 -15.39 8.12 10.52
CA LEU A 320 -15.29 9.54 10.18
C LEU A 320 -15.88 9.87 8.81
N TYR A 321 -15.65 8.98 7.86
CA TYR A 321 -16.10 9.16 6.47
C TYR A 321 -16.32 7.82 5.82
N ARG A 322 -17.26 7.77 4.88
CA ARG A 322 -17.58 6.57 4.11
C ARG A 322 -17.88 6.94 2.68
N THR A 323 -17.26 6.23 1.74
CA THR A 323 -17.51 6.38 0.31
C THR A 323 -17.77 5.04 -0.35
N VAL A 324 -18.29 5.09 -1.58
CA VAL A 324 -18.61 3.91 -2.39
C VAL A 324 -17.98 4.10 -3.75
N LEU A 325 -17.22 3.10 -4.18
CA LEU A 325 -16.62 3.02 -5.51
C LEU A 325 -17.31 1.91 -6.32
N SER A 326 -17.56 2.18 -7.58
CA SER A 326 -18.11 1.21 -8.52
C SER A 326 -17.04 0.24 -9.01
N ASP A 327 -17.47 -0.90 -9.55
CA ASP A 327 -16.62 -1.75 -10.35
C ASP A 327 -16.22 -1.06 -11.66
N ARG A 328 -15.18 -1.59 -12.29
CA ARG A 328 -14.66 -1.05 -13.54
C ARG A 328 -15.63 -1.31 -14.68
N ASP A 329 -15.85 -0.30 -15.49
CA ASP A 329 -16.43 -0.45 -16.83
C ASP A 329 -15.31 -0.89 -17.79
N LEU A 330 -15.36 -2.14 -18.23
CA LEU A 330 -14.36 -2.76 -19.10
C LEU A 330 -14.80 -2.85 -20.57
N ASP A 331 -15.99 -2.28 -20.91
CA ASP A 331 -16.52 -2.24 -22.27
C ASP A 331 -15.81 -1.21 -23.15
#